data_9a09c6f601607d937117a7ec6adffc78
#
_entry.id   9a09c6f601607d937117a7ec6adffc78
#
_cell.length_a   1.000
_cell.length_b   1.000
_cell.length_c   1.000
_cell.angle_alpha   90.00
_cell.angle_beta   90.00
_cell.angle_gamma   90.00
#
_symmetry.space_group_name_H-M   'P 1'
#
loop_
_entity.id
_entity.type
_entity.pdbx_description
1 polymer ?
#
loop_
_entity_poly.entity_id
_entity_poly.type
_entity_poly.pdbx_seq_one_letter_code
_entity_poly.pdbx_strand_id
1 'polypeptide(L)'
;MRHEASQSVAARLHIFGERTSIPMKFGQFELVRWHQDVNYADSINRSMERIELGDSMGMDEIWLAEHHFSRHGLVSGIFSMLGHVAARTKNARIGTAIVVLPFRNPIQVAEEAATVDILSGGRLTLGVGAGYQRMEFEAYGLDIGEARAKFKEYLAVIKQAWKPEPLTFKGDFIDVKDVRVIPKPLQEGGVPIHIAVSTSPESVDFAASQNMPIIVGGPTASMGQVPDVLRLWHDRMEHYGNPHEHVDLAVAVNVYVARTQEQAESDIAGLEDEIEKEFARVGNPRTAAGTTPDDYKHWEHRDRDRAAASKNARDVGILPLIGTPEVVIERIENLRSLGINSIRCAFGAAGLDQGKMLDGMRMFADEVMPHFAE
;
A
#
# COMPACT_ATOMS: atom_id res chain seq x y z
N MET A 1 2.62 29.42 21.99
CA MET A 1 2.85 29.03 20.59
C MET A 1 3.04 27.51 20.38
N ARG A 2 3.91 26.77 21.13
CA ARG A 2 4.03 25.31 20.93
C ARG A 2 2.79 24.54 21.42
N HIS A 3 2.10 25.02 22.46
CA HIS A 3 0.89 24.40 23.02
C HIS A 3 -0.35 24.62 22.15
N GLU A 4 -0.45 25.77 21.50
CA GLU A 4 -1.58 26.10 20.59
C GLU A 4 -1.48 25.36 19.24
N ALA A 5 -0.26 25.12 18.72
CA ALA A 5 -0.05 24.29 17.52
C ALA A 5 -0.45 22.82 17.77
N SER A 6 -0.09 22.26 18.94
CA SER A 6 -0.48 20.90 19.35
C SER A 6 -2.00 20.77 19.54
N GLN A 7 -2.66 21.75 20.18
CA GLN A 7 -4.12 21.75 20.33
C GLN A 7 -4.86 21.93 19.01
N SER A 8 -4.31 22.69 18.04
CA SER A 8 -4.90 22.86 16.72
C SER A 8 -4.83 21.56 15.88
N VAL A 9 -3.77 20.78 16.04
CA VAL A 9 -3.60 19.47 15.39
C VAL A 9 -4.54 18.44 16.01
N ALA A 10 -4.60 18.36 17.36
CA ALA A 10 -5.52 17.47 18.06
C ALA A 10 -7.00 17.82 17.77
N ALA A 11 -7.36 19.11 17.75
CA ALA A 11 -8.72 19.55 17.40
C ALA A 11 -9.09 19.28 15.93
N ARG A 12 -8.10 19.26 15.03
CA ARG A 12 -8.31 18.90 13.62
C ARG A 12 -8.48 17.40 13.40
N LEU A 13 -8.09 16.57 14.35
CA LEU A 13 -8.12 15.09 14.27
C LEU A 13 -9.31 14.47 15.01
N HIS A 14 -10.09 15.26 15.78
CA HIS A 14 -11.34 14.82 16.41
C HIS A 14 -12.46 14.42 15.43
N ILE A 15 -12.22 14.49 14.13
CA ILE A 15 -13.16 14.06 13.09
C ILE A 15 -13.44 12.55 13.16
N PHE A 16 -12.54 11.77 13.71
CA PHE A 16 -12.68 10.33 13.90
C PHE A 16 -13.09 9.92 15.33
N GLY A 17 -13.77 10.81 16.05
CA GLY A 17 -14.28 10.54 17.40
C GLY A 17 -14.92 9.15 17.47
N GLU A 18 -14.60 8.36 18.52
CA GLU A 18 -15.08 7.00 18.80
C GLU A 18 -14.47 5.83 18.00
N ARG A 19 -13.57 6.04 17.01
CA ARG A 19 -12.89 4.93 16.33
C ARG A 19 -11.84 4.20 17.20
N THR A 20 -11.55 4.69 18.38
CA THR A 20 -10.63 4.02 19.33
C THR A 20 -11.14 2.66 19.81
N SER A 21 -12.43 2.35 19.60
CA SER A 21 -13.03 1.04 19.90
C SER A 21 -12.90 0.03 18.77
N ILE A 22 -12.40 0.41 17.57
CA ILE A 22 -12.17 -0.53 16.47
C ILE A 22 -10.86 -1.27 16.75
N PRO A 23 -10.84 -2.62 16.70
CA PRO A 23 -9.61 -3.39 16.86
C PRO A 23 -8.54 -2.96 15.87
N MET A 24 -7.29 -2.88 16.33
CA MET A 24 -6.15 -2.61 15.46
C MET A 24 -5.84 -3.82 14.59
N LYS A 25 -5.67 -3.61 13.29
CA LYS A 25 -5.25 -4.64 12.34
C LYS A 25 -3.78 -4.47 11.98
N PHE A 26 -3.09 -5.60 11.85
CA PHE A 26 -1.69 -5.63 11.45
C PHE A 26 -1.52 -6.42 10.17
N GLY A 27 -1.15 -5.73 9.09
CA GLY A 27 -0.78 -6.36 7.84
C GLY A 27 0.72 -6.32 7.62
N GLN A 28 1.24 -7.28 6.85
CA GLN A 28 2.61 -7.26 6.35
C GLN A 28 2.64 -6.64 4.95
N PHE A 29 3.60 -5.76 4.68
CA PHE A 29 3.79 -5.14 3.38
C PHE A 29 5.16 -5.53 2.79
N GLU A 30 5.15 -6.23 1.67
CA GLU A 30 6.35 -6.75 1.01
C GLU A 30 6.56 -6.11 -0.37
N LEU A 31 7.69 -5.41 -0.49
CA LEU A 31 8.19 -4.85 -1.75
C LEU A 31 9.14 -5.83 -2.47
N VAL A 32 9.64 -6.85 -1.77
CA VAL A 32 10.71 -7.74 -2.25
C VAL A 32 11.88 -6.91 -2.80
N ARG A 33 12.38 -5.97 -2.01
CA ARG A 33 13.50 -5.10 -2.40
C ARG A 33 14.75 -5.92 -2.67
N TRP A 34 15.46 -5.55 -3.72
CA TRP A 34 16.67 -6.24 -4.10
C TRP A 34 17.93 -5.51 -3.63
N HIS A 35 18.70 -6.15 -2.75
CA HIS A 35 20.04 -5.71 -2.40
C HIS A 35 21.06 -6.34 -3.39
N GLN A 36 22.01 -5.54 -3.89
CA GLN A 36 22.95 -5.96 -4.95
C GLN A 36 23.79 -7.18 -4.60
N ASP A 37 24.04 -7.42 -3.30
CA ASP A 37 24.85 -8.55 -2.82
C ASP A 37 24.04 -9.85 -2.65
N VAL A 38 22.75 -9.83 -3.02
CA VAL A 38 21.82 -10.96 -2.92
C VAL A 38 21.30 -11.28 -4.31
N ASN A 39 21.29 -12.55 -4.71
CA ASN A 39 20.68 -12.94 -5.98
C ASN A 39 19.14 -12.85 -5.92
N TYR A 40 18.49 -12.86 -7.08
CA TYR A 40 17.03 -12.70 -7.18
C TYR A 40 16.26 -13.82 -6.47
N ALA A 41 16.74 -15.07 -6.61
CA ALA A 41 16.08 -16.22 -6.00
C ALA A 41 16.12 -16.13 -4.47
N ASP A 42 17.26 -15.78 -3.89
CA ASP A 42 17.38 -15.62 -2.44
C ASP A 42 16.54 -14.44 -1.94
N SER A 43 16.45 -13.33 -2.69
CA SER A 43 15.60 -12.18 -2.32
C SER A 43 14.13 -12.59 -2.25
N ILE A 44 13.65 -13.36 -3.24
CA ILE A 44 12.27 -13.86 -3.26
C ILE A 44 12.07 -14.89 -2.13
N ASN A 45 12.97 -15.83 -1.95
CA ASN A 45 12.87 -16.86 -0.90
C ASN A 45 12.86 -16.25 0.50
N ARG A 46 13.72 -15.26 0.77
CA ARG A 46 13.71 -14.50 2.05
C ARG A 46 12.39 -13.77 2.27
N SER A 47 11.81 -13.18 1.24
CA SER A 47 10.49 -12.58 1.36
C SER A 47 9.40 -13.61 1.62
N MET A 48 9.45 -14.78 0.98
CA MET A 48 8.51 -15.86 1.25
C MET A 48 8.63 -16.38 2.70
N GLU A 49 9.86 -16.51 3.22
CA GLU A 49 10.09 -16.89 4.63
C GLU A 49 9.43 -15.88 5.59
N ARG A 50 9.56 -14.57 5.33
CA ARG A 50 8.88 -13.52 6.11
C ARG A 50 7.36 -13.59 5.99
N ILE A 51 6.84 -13.83 4.79
CA ILE A 51 5.40 -13.96 4.53
C ILE A 51 4.81 -15.14 5.29
N GLU A 52 5.45 -16.31 5.25
CA GLU A 52 5.03 -17.50 5.97
C GLU A 52 5.10 -17.29 7.49
N LEU A 53 6.14 -16.62 7.96
CA LEU A 53 6.25 -16.24 9.37
C LEU A 53 5.12 -15.29 9.75
N GLY A 54 4.82 -14.25 8.95
CA GLY A 54 3.73 -13.32 9.20
C GLY A 54 2.36 -14.01 9.31
N ASP A 55 2.04 -14.91 8.37
CA ASP A 55 0.80 -15.71 8.43
C ASP A 55 0.72 -16.56 9.70
N SER A 56 1.84 -17.19 10.09
CA SER A 56 1.92 -18.05 11.28
C SER A 56 1.83 -17.28 12.60
N MET A 57 2.25 -16.02 12.61
CA MET A 57 2.20 -15.12 13.77
C MET A 57 0.85 -14.40 13.93
N GLY A 58 -0.09 -14.59 13.00
CA GLY A 58 -1.42 -14.00 13.09
C GLY A 58 -1.52 -12.60 12.50
N MET A 59 -0.67 -12.24 11.53
CA MET A 59 -0.91 -11.03 10.73
C MET A 59 -2.25 -11.15 10.00
N ASP A 60 -3.07 -10.09 10.05
CA ASP A 60 -4.39 -10.06 9.42
C ASP A 60 -4.32 -10.07 7.90
N GLU A 61 -3.28 -9.42 7.34
CA GLU A 61 -3.15 -9.18 5.91
C GLU A 61 -1.69 -9.29 5.44
N ILE A 62 -1.51 -9.71 4.18
CA ILE A 62 -0.21 -9.71 3.48
C ILE A 62 -0.38 -8.98 2.15
N TRP A 63 0.38 -7.91 1.96
CA TRP A 63 0.29 -7.04 0.80
C TRP A 63 1.58 -7.08 -0.01
N LEU A 64 1.46 -7.33 -1.32
CA LEU A 64 2.58 -7.32 -2.26
C LEU A 64 2.53 -6.10 -3.17
N ALA A 65 3.68 -5.44 -3.37
CA ALA A 65 3.80 -4.34 -4.32
C ALA A 65 4.35 -4.80 -5.67
N GLU A 66 3.71 -4.39 -6.78
CA GLU A 66 4.22 -4.60 -8.14
C GLU A 66 5.21 -3.49 -8.51
N HIS A 67 6.41 -3.88 -8.95
CA HIS A 67 7.41 -2.98 -9.51
C HIS A 67 8.18 -3.65 -10.66
N HIS A 68 8.72 -2.81 -11.53
CA HIS A 68 9.42 -3.27 -12.72
C HIS A 68 10.77 -2.55 -12.89
N PHE A 69 11.74 -3.23 -13.52
CA PHE A 69 13.00 -2.67 -14.02
C PHE A 69 13.88 -1.95 -12.98
N SER A 70 13.66 -2.18 -11.69
CA SER A 70 14.38 -1.48 -10.63
C SER A 70 14.64 -2.36 -9.41
N ARG A 71 15.59 -1.93 -8.57
CA ARG A 71 15.89 -2.58 -7.28
C ARG A 71 14.84 -2.27 -6.22
N HIS A 72 13.90 -1.36 -6.52
CA HIS A 72 12.85 -0.95 -5.60
C HIS A 72 11.92 -2.11 -5.24
N GLY A 73 11.65 -3.00 -6.21
CA GLY A 73 10.88 -4.23 -5.98
C GLY A 73 11.06 -5.24 -7.12
N LEU A 74 11.06 -6.53 -6.77
CA LEU A 74 11.25 -7.64 -7.71
C LEU A 74 9.95 -8.30 -8.17
N VAL A 75 8.80 -7.90 -7.64
CA VAL A 75 7.52 -8.52 -7.97
C VAL A 75 6.96 -7.90 -9.25
N SER A 76 7.41 -8.39 -10.39
CA SER A 76 6.90 -8.01 -11.72
C SER A 76 5.72 -8.88 -12.17
N GLY A 77 5.68 -10.15 -11.74
CA GLY A 77 4.58 -11.08 -11.97
C GLY A 77 3.67 -11.18 -10.74
N ILE A 78 2.91 -10.12 -10.44
CA ILE A 78 2.17 -9.99 -9.17
C ILE A 78 1.20 -11.15 -8.92
N PHE A 79 0.42 -11.59 -9.91
CA PHE A 79 -0.53 -12.69 -9.74
C PHE A 79 0.14 -14.06 -9.60
N SER A 80 1.28 -14.28 -10.28
CA SER A 80 2.10 -15.48 -10.09
C SER A 80 2.64 -15.57 -8.67
N MET A 81 3.13 -14.44 -8.14
CA MET A 81 3.62 -14.36 -6.77
C MET A 81 2.48 -14.55 -5.76
N LEU A 82 1.32 -13.93 -5.97
CA LEU A 82 0.14 -14.12 -5.11
C LEU A 82 -0.39 -15.57 -5.13
N GLY A 83 -0.36 -16.25 -6.28
CA GLY A 83 -0.69 -17.67 -6.36
C GLY A 83 0.24 -18.52 -5.50
N HIS A 84 1.54 -18.19 -5.50
CA HIS A 84 2.52 -18.87 -4.64
C HIS A 84 2.27 -18.55 -3.15
N VAL A 85 2.02 -17.28 -2.80
CA VAL A 85 1.66 -16.87 -1.43
C VAL A 85 0.37 -17.55 -0.96
N ALA A 86 -0.66 -17.62 -1.82
CA ALA A 86 -1.92 -18.31 -1.50
C ALA A 86 -1.72 -19.77 -1.11
N ALA A 87 -0.78 -20.47 -1.78
CA ALA A 87 -0.46 -21.86 -1.50
C ALA A 87 0.37 -22.07 -0.21
N ARG A 88 1.11 -21.01 0.23
CA ARG A 88 2.01 -21.07 1.38
C ARG A 88 1.45 -20.44 2.65
N THR A 89 0.31 -19.76 2.56
CA THR A 89 -0.40 -19.11 3.67
C THR A 89 -1.78 -19.70 3.86
N LYS A 90 -2.38 -19.56 5.06
CA LYS A 90 -3.68 -20.17 5.40
C LYS A 90 -4.68 -19.17 5.97
N ASN A 91 -4.20 -18.18 6.73
CA ASN A 91 -5.02 -17.34 7.59
C ASN A 91 -5.16 -15.92 7.07
N ALA A 92 -4.05 -15.26 6.79
CA ALA A 92 -4.02 -13.87 6.37
C ALA A 92 -4.76 -13.66 5.05
N ARG A 93 -5.48 -12.55 4.94
CA ARG A 93 -5.89 -12.05 3.63
C ARG A 93 -4.66 -11.69 2.83
N ILE A 94 -4.70 -11.92 1.52
CA ILE A 94 -3.60 -11.56 0.62
C ILE A 94 -4.03 -10.44 -0.31
N GLY A 95 -3.16 -9.49 -0.59
CA GLY A 95 -3.52 -8.33 -1.40
C GLY A 95 -2.41 -7.79 -2.27
N THR A 96 -2.80 -6.99 -3.23
CA THR A 96 -1.88 -6.19 -4.04
C THR A 96 -1.82 -4.75 -3.54
N ALA A 97 -0.64 -4.19 -3.47
CA ALA A 97 -0.45 -2.78 -3.14
C ALA A 97 0.68 -2.19 -4.01
N ILE A 98 0.43 -2.19 -5.30
CA ILE A 98 -0.79 -2.35 -6.10
C ILE A 98 -0.56 -3.18 -7.36
N VAL A 99 -1.63 -3.52 -8.11
CA VAL A 99 -1.56 -3.79 -9.55
C VAL A 99 -1.59 -2.46 -10.30
N VAL A 100 -0.61 -2.23 -11.17
CA VAL A 100 -0.59 -1.04 -12.04
C VAL A 100 -1.45 -1.32 -13.28
N LEU A 101 -2.74 -0.95 -13.22
CA LEU A 101 -3.71 -1.33 -14.26
C LEU A 101 -3.31 -0.89 -15.67
N PRO A 102 -2.73 0.32 -15.90
CA PRO A 102 -2.36 0.75 -17.26
C PRO A 102 -1.36 -0.16 -17.96
N PHE A 103 -0.62 -1.00 -17.25
CA PHE A 103 0.36 -1.94 -17.85
C PHE A 103 -0.27 -3.24 -18.34
N ARG A 104 -1.55 -3.50 -18.09
CA ARG A 104 -2.16 -4.81 -18.24
C ARG A 104 -3.47 -4.74 -19.03
N ASN A 105 -3.85 -5.85 -19.66
CA ASN A 105 -5.21 -5.98 -20.17
C ASN A 105 -6.19 -6.17 -19.00
N PRO A 106 -7.24 -5.35 -18.86
CA PRO A 106 -8.15 -5.43 -17.73
C PRO A 106 -8.96 -6.72 -17.64
N ILE A 107 -9.21 -7.40 -18.79
CA ILE A 107 -9.86 -8.71 -18.80
C ILE A 107 -8.95 -9.77 -18.18
N GLN A 108 -7.66 -9.76 -18.54
CA GLN A 108 -6.68 -10.67 -17.95
C GLN A 108 -6.53 -10.41 -16.43
N VAL A 109 -6.52 -9.14 -16.01
CA VAL A 109 -6.51 -8.81 -14.58
C VAL A 109 -7.73 -9.38 -13.86
N ALA A 110 -8.92 -9.30 -14.47
CA ALA A 110 -10.14 -9.85 -13.90
C ALA A 110 -10.08 -11.38 -13.75
N GLU A 111 -9.52 -12.09 -14.74
CA GLU A 111 -9.37 -13.56 -14.76
C GLU A 111 -8.28 -14.01 -13.78
N GLU A 112 -7.12 -13.35 -13.75
CA GLU A 112 -6.02 -13.67 -12.85
C GLU A 112 -6.41 -13.41 -11.39
N ALA A 113 -7.08 -12.29 -11.11
CA ALA A 113 -7.58 -12.00 -9.77
C ALA A 113 -8.63 -13.02 -9.30
N ALA A 114 -9.58 -13.39 -10.16
CA ALA A 114 -10.55 -14.45 -9.85
C ALA A 114 -9.86 -15.79 -9.60
N THR A 115 -8.83 -16.12 -10.37
CA THR A 115 -8.05 -17.37 -10.18
C THR A 115 -7.33 -17.36 -8.82
N VAL A 116 -6.65 -16.28 -8.46
CA VAL A 116 -5.98 -16.16 -7.15
C VAL A 116 -6.98 -16.15 -6.02
N ASP A 117 -8.14 -15.53 -6.21
CA ASP A 117 -9.23 -15.56 -5.21
C ASP A 117 -9.69 -16.98 -4.92
N ILE A 118 -9.92 -17.80 -5.94
CA ILE A 118 -10.26 -19.21 -5.83
C ILE A 118 -9.14 -20.00 -5.14
N LEU A 119 -7.89 -19.82 -5.59
CA LEU A 119 -6.73 -20.54 -5.03
C LEU A 119 -6.50 -20.21 -3.55
N SER A 120 -6.80 -18.97 -3.14
CA SER A 120 -6.68 -18.53 -1.75
C SER A 120 -7.89 -18.85 -0.87
N GLY A 121 -8.97 -19.42 -1.44
CA GLY A 121 -10.21 -19.65 -0.71
C GLY A 121 -10.98 -18.38 -0.34
N GLY A 122 -10.96 -17.37 -1.22
CA GLY A 122 -11.67 -16.09 -1.00
C GLY A 122 -10.91 -15.09 -0.13
N ARG A 123 -9.58 -15.22 -0.02
CA ARG A 123 -8.76 -14.32 0.80
C ARG A 123 -8.15 -13.15 0.02
N LEU A 124 -8.41 -13.03 -1.30
CA LEU A 124 -7.81 -11.95 -2.10
C LEU A 124 -8.49 -10.60 -1.82
N THR A 125 -7.67 -9.55 -1.77
CA THR A 125 -8.06 -8.14 -1.90
C THR A 125 -7.24 -7.51 -3.03
N LEU A 126 -7.91 -6.86 -3.98
CA LEU A 126 -7.26 -6.28 -5.16
C LEU A 126 -7.00 -4.79 -4.95
N GLY A 127 -5.77 -4.44 -4.60
CA GLY A 127 -5.33 -3.04 -4.61
C GLY A 127 -4.86 -2.65 -6.00
N VAL A 128 -5.38 -1.55 -6.53
CA VAL A 128 -5.13 -1.07 -7.89
C VAL A 128 -4.72 0.40 -7.92
N GLY A 129 -3.99 0.79 -8.95
CA GLY A 129 -3.58 2.18 -9.15
C GLY A 129 -3.17 2.50 -10.58
N ALA A 130 -3.00 3.79 -10.84
CA ALA A 130 -2.57 4.27 -12.15
C ALA A 130 -1.06 4.14 -12.42
N GLY A 131 -0.25 3.90 -11.37
CA GLY A 131 1.20 3.94 -11.46
C GLY A 131 1.75 5.37 -11.41
N TYR A 132 3.07 5.51 -11.23
CA TYR A 132 3.73 6.82 -11.13
C TYR A 132 5.19 6.82 -11.61
N GLN A 133 5.78 5.65 -11.86
CA GLN A 133 7.18 5.54 -12.28
C GLN A 133 7.29 5.64 -13.80
N ARG A 134 7.69 6.82 -14.29
CA ARG A 134 7.86 7.06 -15.72
C ARG A 134 8.67 5.98 -16.44
N MET A 135 9.76 5.51 -15.83
CA MET A 135 10.62 4.50 -16.44
C MET A 135 9.90 3.18 -16.75
N GLU A 136 8.90 2.81 -15.94
CA GLU A 136 8.09 1.62 -16.16
C GLU A 136 7.17 1.83 -17.38
N PHE A 137 6.54 3.00 -17.49
CA PHE A 137 5.72 3.36 -18.66
C PHE A 137 6.54 3.38 -19.95
N GLU A 138 7.70 4.04 -19.93
CA GLU A 138 8.60 4.12 -21.11
C GLU A 138 9.07 2.74 -21.55
N ALA A 139 9.45 1.86 -20.60
CA ALA A 139 9.90 0.51 -20.91
C ALA A 139 8.80 -0.36 -21.54
N TYR A 140 7.53 -0.13 -21.16
CA TYR A 140 6.37 -0.79 -21.77
C TYR A 140 5.85 -0.07 -23.03
N GLY A 141 6.44 1.05 -23.42
CA GLY A 141 5.99 1.85 -24.58
C GLY A 141 4.64 2.53 -24.34
N LEU A 142 4.32 2.87 -23.09
CA LEU A 142 3.05 3.47 -22.70
C LEU A 142 3.25 4.96 -22.35
N ASP A 143 2.22 5.77 -22.61
CA ASP A 143 2.20 7.17 -22.18
C ASP A 143 1.66 7.29 -20.76
N ILE A 144 2.50 7.82 -19.86
CA ILE A 144 2.09 8.12 -18.48
C ILE A 144 1.00 9.20 -18.41
N GLY A 145 0.88 10.06 -19.43
CA GLY A 145 -0.18 11.06 -19.52
C GLY A 145 -1.58 10.45 -19.67
N GLU A 146 -1.69 9.21 -20.19
CA GLU A 146 -2.95 8.48 -20.30
C GLU A 146 -3.26 7.58 -19.10
N ALA A 147 -2.32 7.46 -18.15
CA ALA A 147 -2.38 6.46 -17.09
C ALA A 147 -3.67 6.54 -16.26
N ARG A 148 -4.12 7.74 -15.90
CA ARG A 148 -5.31 7.93 -15.08
C ARG A 148 -6.60 7.63 -15.86
N ALA A 149 -6.67 7.99 -17.13
CA ALA A 149 -7.81 7.68 -17.99
C ALA A 149 -7.94 6.17 -18.20
N LYS A 150 -6.84 5.50 -18.54
CA LYS A 150 -6.77 4.03 -18.64
C LYS A 150 -7.15 3.34 -17.34
N PHE A 151 -6.63 3.82 -16.21
CA PHE A 151 -6.94 3.27 -14.90
C PHE A 151 -8.46 3.27 -14.62
N LYS A 152 -9.14 4.40 -14.85
CA LYS A 152 -10.58 4.53 -14.62
C LYS A 152 -11.38 3.59 -15.51
N GLU A 153 -11.05 3.54 -16.80
CA GLU A 153 -11.71 2.68 -17.77
C GLU A 153 -11.48 1.19 -17.46
N TYR A 154 -10.25 0.81 -17.18
CA TYR A 154 -9.88 -0.58 -16.86
C TYR A 154 -10.51 -1.07 -15.56
N LEU A 155 -10.61 -0.21 -14.55
CA LEU A 155 -11.32 -0.53 -13.32
C LEU A 155 -12.82 -0.80 -13.58
N ALA A 156 -13.47 -0.02 -14.44
CA ALA A 156 -14.86 -0.24 -14.84
C ALA A 156 -15.04 -1.59 -15.57
N VAL A 157 -14.11 -1.93 -16.45
CA VAL A 157 -14.11 -3.22 -17.16
C VAL A 157 -13.97 -4.39 -16.17
N ILE A 158 -13.04 -4.32 -15.23
CA ILE A 158 -12.83 -5.37 -14.22
C ILE A 158 -14.10 -5.59 -13.39
N LYS A 159 -14.71 -4.52 -12.89
CA LYS A 159 -15.97 -4.58 -12.12
C LYS A 159 -17.09 -5.23 -12.93
N GLN A 160 -17.19 -4.91 -14.22
CA GLN A 160 -18.21 -5.48 -15.10
C GLN A 160 -17.89 -6.93 -15.45
N ALA A 161 -16.61 -7.28 -15.65
CA ALA A 161 -16.16 -8.63 -15.97
C ALA A 161 -16.53 -9.66 -14.90
N TRP A 162 -16.66 -9.26 -13.65
CA TRP A 162 -17.08 -10.17 -12.56
C TRP A 162 -18.59 -10.36 -12.42
N LYS A 163 -19.40 -9.56 -13.14
CA LYS A 163 -20.85 -9.76 -13.16
C LYS A 163 -21.25 -11.06 -13.89
N PRO A 164 -22.44 -11.62 -13.61
CA PRO A 164 -22.91 -12.84 -14.29
C PRO A 164 -23.06 -12.70 -15.81
N GLU A 165 -23.43 -11.50 -16.28
CA GLU A 165 -23.69 -11.20 -17.68
C GLU A 165 -22.39 -11.19 -18.48
N PRO A 166 -22.44 -11.48 -19.81
CA PRO A 166 -21.30 -11.31 -20.69
C PRO A 166 -20.85 -9.85 -20.74
N LEU A 167 -19.54 -9.64 -20.72
CA LEU A 167 -18.91 -8.34 -20.80
C LEU A 167 -19.14 -7.71 -22.17
N THR A 168 -19.79 -6.56 -22.20
CA THR A 168 -19.82 -5.66 -23.34
C THR A 168 -19.42 -4.27 -22.87
N PHE A 169 -18.33 -3.75 -23.38
CA PHE A 169 -17.79 -2.45 -22.98
C PHE A 169 -17.17 -1.76 -24.21
N LYS A 170 -17.46 -0.47 -24.35
CA LYS A 170 -16.87 0.38 -25.38
C LYS A 170 -16.31 1.63 -24.72
N GLY A 171 -15.00 1.77 -24.72
CA GLY A 171 -14.26 2.90 -24.18
C GLY A 171 -13.28 3.47 -25.18
N ASP A 172 -12.35 4.27 -24.67
CA ASP A 172 -11.31 4.90 -25.47
C ASP A 172 -10.09 3.97 -25.65
N PHE A 173 -9.86 3.05 -24.71
CA PHE A 173 -8.70 2.18 -24.65
C PHE A 173 -9.05 0.70 -24.87
N ILE A 174 -10.31 0.31 -24.71
CA ILE A 174 -10.76 -1.06 -24.91
C ILE A 174 -12.17 -1.10 -25.49
N ASP A 175 -12.36 -1.95 -26.49
CA ASP A 175 -13.66 -2.27 -27.10
C ASP A 175 -13.83 -3.78 -27.07
N VAL A 176 -14.87 -4.25 -26.38
CA VAL A 176 -15.16 -5.68 -26.21
C VAL A 176 -16.66 -5.92 -26.25
N LYS A 177 -17.09 -7.00 -26.92
CA LYS A 177 -18.50 -7.29 -27.13
C LYS A 177 -18.81 -8.75 -26.84
N ASP A 178 -19.77 -8.96 -25.96
CA ASP A 178 -20.38 -10.24 -25.64
C ASP A 178 -19.37 -11.35 -25.23
N VAL A 179 -18.40 -10.97 -24.36
CA VAL A 179 -17.36 -11.87 -23.88
C VAL A 179 -17.72 -12.43 -22.50
N ARG A 180 -17.76 -13.73 -22.39
CA ARG A 180 -17.94 -14.41 -21.10
C ARG A 180 -16.60 -14.56 -20.39
N VAL A 181 -16.31 -13.67 -19.45
CA VAL A 181 -15.09 -13.73 -18.63
C VAL A 181 -15.24 -14.82 -17.55
N ILE A 182 -14.31 -15.77 -17.51
CA ILE A 182 -14.25 -16.90 -16.59
C ILE A 182 -12.80 -17.21 -16.19
N PRO A 183 -12.53 -17.65 -14.92
CA PRO A 183 -13.52 -17.88 -13.87
C PRO A 183 -14.09 -16.59 -13.29
N LYS A 184 -15.11 -16.71 -12.44
CA LYS A 184 -15.56 -15.62 -11.57
C LYS A 184 -14.90 -15.76 -10.20
N PRO A 185 -14.72 -14.65 -9.45
CA PRO A 185 -14.28 -14.73 -8.05
C PRO A 185 -15.12 -15.66 -7.19
N LEU A 186 -14.51 -16.24 -6.18
CA LEU A 186 -15.20 -17.02 -5.15
C LEU A 186 -16.00 -16.10 -4.23
N GLN A 187 -15.50 -14.90 -3.97
CA GLN A 187 -16.17 -13.90 -3.13
C GLN A 187 -17.42 -13.36 -3.84
N GLU A 188 -18.54 -13.30 -3.13
CA GLU A 188 -19.80 -12.77 -3.65
C GLU A 188 -19.65 -11.27 -3.99
N GLY A 189 -20.13 -10.88 -5.15
CA GLY A 189 -20.00 -9.50 -5.65
C GLY A 189 -18.66 -9.15 -6.28
N GLY A 190 -17.68 -10.04 -6.23
CA GLY A 190 -16.34 -9.86 -6.76
C GLY A 190 -15.27 -9.72 -5.68
N VAL A 191 -14.01 -9.63 -6.11
CA VAL A 191 -12.89 -9.37 -5.18
C VAL A 191 -13.01 -7.95 -4.62
N PRO A 192 -12.86 -7.74 -3.30
CA PRO A 192 -12.79 -6.39 -2.73
C PRO A 192 -11.68 -5.57 -3.38
N ILE A 193 -11.98 -4.33 -3.79
CA ILE A 193 -11.03 -3.46 -4.48
C ILE A 193 -10.67 -2.27 -3.58
N HIS A 194 -9.36 -2.00 -3.48
CA HIS A 194 -8.82 -0.80 -2.85
C HIS A 194 -8.09 0.04 -3.89
N ILE A 195 -8.24 1.37 -3.82
CA ILE A 195 -7.58 2.29 -4.76
C ILE A 195 -6.38 2.94 -4.08
N ALA A 196 -5.20 2.80 -4.71
CA ALA A 196 -4.04 3.54 -4.24
C ALA A 196 -4.17 5.02 -4.57
N VAL A 197 -3.99 5.83 -3.55
CA VAL A 197 -3.94 7.28 -3.65
C VAL A 197 -2.63 7.79 -3.07
N SER A 198 -2.10 8.85 -3.70
CA SER A 198 -1.02 9.63 -3.11
C SER A 198 -1.60 10.88 -2.47
N THR A 199 -1.16 12.05 -2.88
CA THR A 199 -1.65 13.34 -2.38
C THR A 199 -2.60 14.06 -3.35
N SER A 200 -2.99 13.41 -4.45
CA SER A 200 -3.91 13.98 -5.44
C SER A 200 -5.35 13.99 -4.94
N PRO A 201 -5.96 15.16 -4.74
CA PRO A 201 -7.36 15.24 -4.33
C PRO A 201 -8.33 14.56 -5.30
N GLU A 202 -8.03 14.58 -6.60
CA GLU A 202 -8.84 13.98 -7.64
C GLU A 202 -8.86 12.44 -7.54
N SER A 203 -7.73 11.84 -7.14
CA SER A 203 -7.65 10.38 -6.93
C SER A 203 -8.44 9.97 -5.69
N VAL A 204 -8.39 10.78 -4.63
CA VAL A 204 -9.14 10.56 -3.40
C VAL A 204 -10.65 10.70 -3.67
N ASP A 205 -11.05 11.76 -4.36
CA ASP A 205 -12.44 12.01 -4.76
C ASP A 205 -12.98 10.87 -5.64
N PHE A 206 -12.17 10.41 -6.61
CA PHE A 206 -12.55 9.27 -7.45
C PHE A 206 -12.76 7.99 -6.62
N ALA A 207 -11.87 7.66 -5.69
CA ALA A 207 -12.02 6.48 -4.85
C ALA A 207 -13.31 6.56 -4.02
N ALA A 208 -13.57 7.70 -3.40
CA ALA A 208 -14.79 7.94 -2.63
C ALA A 208 -16.05 7.85 -3.49
N SER A 209 -16.04 8.44 -4.70
CA SER A 209 -17.19 8.36 -5.65
C SER A 209 -17.50 6.92 -6.08
N GLN A 210 -16.53 6.03 -6.06
CA GLN A 210 -16.69 4.61 -6.36
C GLN A 210 -17.06 3.76 -5.13
N ASN A 211 -17.21 4.38 -3.95
CA ASN A 211 -17.40 3.69 -2.67
C ASN A 211 -16.28 2.67 -2.39
N MET A 212 -15.02 3.09 -2.57
CA MET A 212 -13.87 2.21 -2.43
C MET A 212 -12.91 2.67 -1.34
N PRO A 213 -12.39 1.73 -0.51
CA PRO A 213 -11.30 1.99 0.40
C PRO A 213 -10.04 2.46 -0.34
N ILE A 214 -9.22 3.24 0.36
CA ILE A 214 -7.96 3.74 -0.18
C ILE A 214 -6.74 3.04 0.43
N ILE A 215 -5.69 2.94 -0.38
CA ILE A 215 -4.36 2.56 0.08
C ILE A 215 -3.54 3.83 0.13
N VAL A 216 -3.20 4.28 1.34
CA VAL A 216 -2.35 5.45 1.57
C VAL A 216 -1.05 4.99 2.19
N GLY A 217 0.04 5.59 1.79
CA GLY A 217 1.33 5.27 2.37
C GLY A 217 2.29 4.63 1.38
N GLY A 218 3.38 4.14 1.92
CA GLY A 218 4.57 3.80 1.18
C GLY A 218 5.57 4.95 1.18
N PRO A 219 6.77 4.75 0.64
CA PRO A 219 7.84 5.74 0.69
C PRO A 219 7.51 7.04 -0.06
N THR A 220 6.41 7.05 -0.81
CA THR A 220 5.96 8.19 -1.61
C THR A 220 4.97 9.10 -0.92
N ALA A 221 4.17 8.58 -0.01
CA ALA A 221 3.35 9.42 0.83
C ALA A 221 4.28 10.01 1.88
N SER A 222 4.59 11.30 1.76
CA SER A 222 5.18 11.98 2.90
C SER A 222 4.25 11.73 4.08
N MET A 223 4.77 11.06 5.10
CA MET A 223 3.99 10.61 6.26
C MET A 223 3.15 11.74 6.86
N GLY A 224 3.65 12.99 6.80
CA GLY A 224 2.92 14.15 7.29
C GLY A 224 1.66 14.56 6.53
N GLN A 225 1.42 13.98 5.34
CA GLN A 225 0.21 14.25 4.54
C GLN A 225 -0.88 13.18 4.71
N VAL A 226 -0.56 12.04 5.31
CA VAL A 226 -1.52 10.94 5.51
C VAL A 226 -2.79 11.40 6.22
N PRO A 227 -2.74 12.16 7.32
CA PRO A 227 -3.95 12.63 8.00
C PRO A 227 -4.85 13.49 7.09
N ASP A 228 -4.26 14.35 6.25
CA ASP A 228 -5.03 15.21 5.35
C ASP A 228 -5.68 14.41 4.22
N VAL A 229 -4.99 13.40 3.70
CA VAL A 229 -5.54 12.47 2.68
C VAL A 229 -6.69 11.65 3.25
N LEU A 230 -6.53 11.10 4.46
CA LEU A 230 -7.60 10.33 5.12
C LEU A 230 -8.82 11.20 5.43
N ARG A 231 -8.61 12.44 5.90
CA ARG A 231 -9.69 13.39 6.13
C ARG A 231 -10.44 13.71 4.84
N LEU A 232 -9.70 14.05 3.78
CA LEU A 232 -10.31 14.33 2.48
C LEU A 232 -11.14 13.14 1.98
N TRP A 233 -10.62 11.92 2.12
CA TRP A 233 -11.37 10.72 1.74
C TRP A 233 -12.66 10.57 2.55
N HIS A 234 -12.60 10.75 3.86
CA HIS A 234 -13.76 10.71 4.75
C HIS A 234 -14.81 11.75 4.31
N ASP A 235 -14.42 13.03 4.15
CA ASP A 235 -15.31 14.11 3.75
C ASP A 235 -15.97 13.82 2.39
N ARG A 236 -15.24 13.18 1.46
CA ARG A 236 -15.77 12.78 0.16
C ARG A 236 -16.71 11.58 0.26
N MET A 237 -16.43 10.60 1.10
CA MET A 237 -17.35 9.49 1.37
C MET A 237 -18.68 10.02 1.90
N GLU A 238 -18.66 10.93 2.87
CA GLU A 238 -19.87 11.60 3.38
C GLU A 238 -20.59 12.38 2.27
N HIS A 239 -19.85 13.15 1.46
CA HIS A 239 -20.41 13.91 0.34
C HIS A 239 -21.19 13.02 -0.64
N TYR A 240 -20.70 11.83 -0.93
CA TYR A 240 -21.36 10.86 -1.81
C TYR A 240 -22.40 9.98 -1.09
N GLY A 241 -22.58 10.14 0.22
CA GLY A 241 -23.50 9.31 1.02
C GLY A 241 -23.07 7.85 1.13
N ASN A 242 -21.77 7.58 1.01
CA ASN A 242 -21.22 6.24 1.08
C ASN A 242 -20.92 5.84 2.53
N PRO A 243 -21.32 4.61 2.97
CA PRO A 243 -20.98 4.12 4.30
C PRO A 243 -19.45 3.89 4.42
N HIS A 244 -18.85 4.38 5.49
CA HIS A 244 -17.40 4.30 5.67
C HIS A 244 -16.96 4.14 7.14
N GLU A 245 -17.89 4.05 8.07
CA GLU A 245 -17.60 3.94 9.52
C GLU A 245 -16.81 2.67 9.85
N HIS A 246 -17.00 1.61 9.05
CA HIS A 246 -16.34 0.31 9.22
C HIS A 246 -15.19 0.07 8.26
N VAL A 247 -14.82 1.07 7.45
CA VAL A 247 -13.68 0.96 6.53
C VAL A 247 -12.38 1.18 7.29
N ASP A 248 -11.43 0.27 7.14
CA ASP A 248 -10.13 0.40 7.75
C ASP A 248 -9.36 1.60 7.20
N LEU A 249 -8.85 2.42 8.11
CA LEU A 249 -7.93 3.49 7.78
C LEU A 249 -6.50 2.95 7.91
N ALA A 250 -5.93 2.54 6.79
CA ALA A 250 -4.65 1.87 6.75
C ALA A 250 -3.50 2.81 6.39
N VAL A 251 -2.35 2.61 7.06
CA VAL A 251 -1.09 3.27 6.72
C VAL A 251 0.03 2.26 6.61
N ALA A 252 0.89 2.41 5.60
CA ALA A 252 2.10 1.60 5.48
C ALA A 252 3.27 2.32 6.17
N VAL A 253 3.97 1.62 7.06
CA VAL A 253 5.10 2.15 7.82
C VAL A 253 6.25 1.14 7.88
N ASN A 254 7.49 1.65 7.94
CA ASN A 254 8.64 0.81 8.20
C ASN A 254 8.63 0.36 9.67
N VAL A 255 8.88 -0.94 9.90
CA VAL A 255 8.86 -1.56 11.24
C VAL A 255 10.16 -2.31 11.46
N TYR A 256 10.81 -2.06 12.59
CA TYR A 256 11.90 -2.87 13.10
C TYR A 256 11.93 -2.85 14.63
N VAL A 257 11.78 -4.01 15.25
CA VAL A 257 11.78 -4.14 16.71
C VAL A 257 13.07 -4.81 17.15
N ALA A 258 13.72 -4.25 18.15
CA ALA A 258 14.94 -4.77 18.74
C ALA A 258 14.91 -4.66 20.27
N ARG A 259 15.82 -5.34 20.96
CA ARG A 259 15.86 -5.36 22.44
C ARG A 259 16.23 -4.02 23.05
N THR A 260 17.00 -3.20 22.32
CA THR A 260 17.35 -1.85 22.77
C THR A 260 17.18 -0.84 21.63
N GLN A 261 16.93 0.42 22.00
CA GLN A 261 16.80 1.50 21.04
C GLN A 261 18.11 1.70 20.25
N GLU A 262 19.26 1.61 20.91
CA GLU A 262 20.57 1.72 20.28
C GLU A 262 20.80 0.63 19.22
N GLN A 263 20.42 -0.61 19.53
CA GLN A 263 20.47 -1.72 18.57
C GLN A 263 19.58 -1.45 17.37
N ALA A 264 18.32 -1.02 17.58
CA ALA A 264 17.38 -0.74 16.52
C ALA A 264 17.93 0.32 15.55
N GLU A 265 18.45 1.41 16.09
CA GLU A 265 19.02 2.51 15.31
C GLU A 265 20.29 2.11 14.58
N SER A 266 21.20 1.36 15.25
CA SER A 266 22.45 0.89 14.67
C SER A 266 22.23 -0.10 13.52
N ASP A 267 21.26 -1.00 13.66
CA ASP A 267 20.99 -2.06 12.69
C ASP A 267 20.40 -1.50 11.37
N ILE A 268 19.69 -0.39 11.42
CA ILE A 268 19.12 0.26 10.23
C ILE A 268 19.95 1.44 9.71
N ALA A 269 20.97 1.88 10.46
CA ALA A 269 21.80 3.02 10.07
C ALA A 269 22.41 2.83 8.68
N GLY A 270 22.20 3.82 7.80
CA GLY A 270 22.69 3.84 6.42
C GLY A 270 21.87 3.01 5.42
N LEU A 271 20.99 2.10 5.86
CA LEU A 271 20.16 1.30 4.96
C LEU A 271 19.03 2.14 4.34
N GLU A 272 18.51 3.11 5.07
CA GLU A 272 17.47 4.03 4.59
C GLU A 272 17.99 4.93 3.45
N ASP A 273 19.25 5.36 3.51
CA ASP A 273 19.87 6.20 2.48
C ASP A 273 19.91 5.52 1.11
N GLU A 274 20.17 4.22 1.06
CA GLU A 274 20.17 3.44 -0.18
C GLU A 274 18.77 3.31 -0.78
N ILE A 275 17.77 3.09 0.09
CA ILE A 275 16.36 3.04 -0.30
C ILE A 275 15.92 4.39 -0.86
N GLU A 276 16.31 5.49 -0.20
CA GLU A 276 15.98 6.84 -0.64
C GLU A 276 16.62 7.18 -1.98
N LYS A 277 17.88 6.84 -2.18
CA LYS A 277 18.58 7.05 -3.45
C LYS A 277 17.91 6.29 -4.60
N GLU A 278 17.57 5.03 -4.38
CA GLU A 278 16.88 4.23 -5.39
C GLU A 278 15.48 4.79 -5.68
N PHE A 279 14.72 5.15 -4.64
CA PHE A 279 13.41 5.76 -4.81
C PHE A 279 13.49 7.12 -5.54
N ALA A 280 14.48 7.96 -5.22
CA ALA A 280 14.68 9.23 -5.91
C ALA A 280 14.98 9.03 -7.41
N ARG A 281 15.67 7.92 -7.76
CA ARG A 281 15.97 7.53 -9.14
C ARG A 281 14.73 7.09 -9.91
N VAL A 282 13.89 6.25 -9.33
CA VAL A 282 12.76 5.62 -10.01
C VAL A 282 11.42 6.31 -9.80
N GLY A 283 11.21 6.90 -8.64
CA GLY A 283 9.95 7.51 -8.22
C GLY A 283 9.70 8.89 -8.83
N ASN A 284 9.82 9.03 -10.16
CA ASN A 284 9.67 10.32 -10.84
C ASN A 284 8.70 10.20 -12.03
N PRO A 285 7.56 10.93 -12.02
CA PRO A 285 6.61 10.92 -13.13
C PRO A 285 6.95 11.89 -14.27
N ARG A 286 8.05 12.67 -14.21
CA ARG A 286 8.42 13.60 -15.27
C ARG A 286 8.72 12.88 -16.58
N THR A 287 8.21 13.39 -17.68
CA THR A 287 8.51 12.88 -19.03
C THR A 287 9.97 13.04 -19.42
N ALA A 288 10.42 12.38 -20.48
CA ALA A 288 11.77 12.54 -21.02
C ALA A 288 12.08 14.01 -21.43
N ALA A 289 11.06 14.78 -21.82
CA ALA A 289 11.16 16.21 -22.11
C ALA A 289 11.25 17.09 -20.83
N GLY A 290 11.25 16.50 -19.64
CA GLY A 290 11.34 17.20 -18.37
C GLY A 290 10.02 17.84 -17.90
N THR A 291 8.91 17.57 -18.57
CA THR A 291 7.58 18.06 -18.20
C THR A 291 6.88 17.05 -17.28
N THR A 292 6.11 17.55 -16.33
CA THR A 292 5.25 16.71 -15.49
C THR A 292 3.84 16.71 -16.07
N PRO A 293 3.26 15.54 -16.38
CA PRO A 293 1.86 15.49 -16.81
C PRO A 293 0.91 16.11 -15.78
N ASP A 294 -0.18 16.70 -16.22
CA ASP A 294 -1.11 17.46 -15.37
C ASP A 294 -1.57 16.65 -14.16
N ASP A 295 -1.86 15.39 -14.34
CA ASP A 295 -2.26 14.45 -13.30
C ASP A 295 -1.23 14.22 -12.20
N TYR A 296 0.03 14.58 -12.46
CA TYR A 296 1.17 14.38 -11.55
C TYR A 296 1.80 15.71 -11.08
N LYS A 297 1.21 16.86 -11.37
CA LYS A 297 1.75 18.18 -10.99
C LYS A 297 2.00 18.33 -9.49
N HIS A 298 1.22 17.65 -8.67
CA HIS A 298 1.43 17.61 -7.21
C HIS A 298 2.78 16.99 -6.82
N TRP A 299 3.46 16.27 -7.72
CA TRP A 299 4.80 15.73 -7.51
C TRP A 299 5.93 16.76 -7.73
N GLU A 300 5.67 17.87 -8.41
CA GLU A 300 6.71 18.89 -8.70
C GLU A 300 7.30 19.50 -7.43
N HIS A 301 6.55 19.50 -6.36
CA HIS A 301 6.94 20.07 -5.08
C HIS A 301 7.41 19.01 -4.07
N ARG A 302 7.32 17.73 -4.43
CA ARG A 302 7.63 16.60 -3.54
C ARG A 302 8.99 16.71 -2.85
N ASP A 303 10.05 16.98 -3.62
CA ASP A 303 11.42 16.99 -3.08
C ASP A 303 11.65 18.21 -2.18
N ARG A 304 11.05 19.36 -2.53
CA ARG A 304 11.06 20.56 -1.71
C ARG A 304 10.23 20.39 -0.44
N ASP A 305 9.09 19.77 -0.56
CA ASP A 305 8.14 19.60 0.54
C ASP A 305 8.50 18.39 1.43
N ARG A 306 9.42 17.53 0.98
CA ARG A 306 9.86 16.33 1.70
C ARG A 306 10.53 16.67 3.04
N ALA A 307 11.39 17.68 3.10
CA ALA A 307 11.99 18.13 4.36
C ALA A 307 10.94 18.73 5.30
N ALA A 308 10.00 19.50 4.75
CA ALA A 308 8.85 20.01 5.49
C ALA A 308 7.92 18.89 5.93
N ALA A 309 7.65 17.90 5.07
CA ALA A 309 6.81 16.75 5.36
C ALA A 309 7.43 15.83 6.43
N SER A 310 8.74 15.60 6.40
CA SER A 310 9.45 14.85 7.45
C SER A 310 9.39 15.58 8.81
N LYS A 311 9.41 16.90 8.81
CA LYS A 311 9.18 17.69 10.00
C LYS A 311 7.73 17.60 10.45
N ASN A 312 6.77 17.76 9.53
CA ASN A 312 5.35 17.64 9.83
C ASN A 312 4.98 16.25 10.34
N ALA A 313 5.56 15.17 9.77
CA ALA A 313 5.35 13.81 10.24
C ALA A 313 5.76 13.66 11.72
N ARG A 314 6.89 14.24 12.11
CA ARG A 314 7.32 14.27 13.51
C ARG A 314 6.39 15.14 14.38
N ASP A 315 5.94 16.26 13.87
CA ASP A 315 5.03 17.17 14.58
C ASP A 315 3.63 16.55 14.79
N VAL A 316 3.18 15.66 13.89
CA VAL A 316 1.91 14.92 14.01
C VAL A 316 2.06 13.51 14.60
N GLY A 317 3.27 13.11 14.98
CA GLY A 317 3.52 11.82 15.66
C GLY A 317 3.52 10.59 14.77
N ILE A 318 3.55 10.76 13.43
CA ILE A 318 3.67 9.65 12.48
C ILE A 318 5.16 9.36 12.24
N LEU A 319 5.70 8.42 12.99
CA LEU A 319 7.11 8.02 12.94
C LEU A 319 7.23 6.56 12.48
N PRO A 320 8.36 6.18 11.86
CA PRO A 320 8.66 4.76 11.66
C PRO A 320 8.58 3.98 12.99
N LEU A 321 8.07 2.77 12.94
CA LEU A 321 7.93 1.89 14.10
C LEU A 321 9.25 1.16 14.36
N ILE A 322 10.28 1.92 14.75
CA ILE A 322 11.66 1.44 14.93
C ILE A 322 12.07 1.68 16.38
N GLY A 323 12.39 0.61 17.11
CA GLY A 323 12.79 0.73 18.52
C GLY A 323 12.51 -0.52 19.33
N THR A 324 12.41 -0.34 20.66
CA THR A 324 11.96 -1.40 21.58
C THR A 324 10.45 -1.63 21.43
N PRO A 325 9.91 -2.76 21.94
CA PRO A 325 8.47 -2.98 21.96
C PRO A 325 7.67 -1.81 22.53
N GLU A 326 8.13 -1.23 23.65
CA GLU A 326 7.45 -0.10 24.32
C GLU A 326 7.41 1.15 23.44
N VAL A 327 8.51 1.48 22.74
CA VAL A 327 8.58 2.62 21.82
C VAL A 327 7.65 2.39 20.62
N VAL A 328 7.58 1.16 20.13
CA VAL A 328 6.71 0.81 19.00
C VAL A 328 5.24 0.87 19.43
N ILE A 329 4.88 0.37 20.61
CA ILE A 329 3.53 0.48 21.16
C ILE A 329 3.12 1.95 21.29
N GLU A 330 3.95 2.81 21.90
CA GLU A 330 3.66 4.24 22.03
C GLU A 330 3.38 4.90 20.66
N ARG A 331 4.18 4.56 19.64
CA ARG A 331 3.99 5.10 18.29
C ARG A 331 2.72 4.58 17.62
N ILE A 332 2.33 3.34 17.84
CA ILE A 332 1.06 2.77 17.34
C ILE A 332 -0.12 3.43 18.03
N GLU A 333 -0.06 3.68 19.35
CA GLU A 333 -1.12 4.43 20.07
C GLU A 333 -1.26 5.86 19.52
N ASN A 334 -0.17 6.51 19.14
CA ASN A 334 -0.24 7.79 18.45
C ASN A 334 -0.96 7.68 17.09
N LEU A 335 -0.69 6.64 16.29
CA LEU A 335 -1.41 6.39 15.04
C LEU A 335 -2.90 6.11 15.29
N ARG A 336 -3.23 5.30 16.32
CA ARG A 336 -4.60 5.01 16.72
C ARG A 336 -5.35 6.29 17.14
N SER A 337 -4.68 7.20 17.85
CA SER A 337 -5.26 8.50 18.22
C SER A 337 -5.59 9.40 17.02
N LEU A 338 -4.97 9.16 15.87
CA LEU A 338 -5.26 9.79 14.58
C LEU A 338 -6.39 9.10 13.81
N GLY A 339 -7.04 8.08 14.38
CA GLY A 339 -8.10 7.31 13.76
C GLY A 339 -7.60 6.18 12.84
N ILE A 340 -6.28 5.94 12.80
CA ILE A 340 -5.69 4.83 12.04
C ILE A 340 -5.91 3.54 12.83
N ASN A 341 -6.55 2.56 12.21
CA ASN A 341 -6.85 1.27 12.81
C ASN A 341 -6.26 0.08 12.04
N SER A 342 -5.47 0.34 11.00
CA SER A 342 -4.77 -0.70 10.26
C SER A 342 -3.35 -0.24 9.92
N ILE A 343 -2.37 -1.08 10.23
CA ILE A 343 -0.96 -0.81 9.97
C ILE A 343 -0.41 -1.86 9.05
N ARG A 344 0.10 -1.44 7.88
CA ARG A 344 0.81 -2.30 6.94
C ARG A 344 2.30 -2.21 7.23
N CYS A 345 2.79 -3.19 7.94
CA CYS A 345 4.17 -3.25 8.44
C CYS A 345 5.14 -3.63 7.31
N ALA A 346 5.97 -2.71 6.88
CA ALA A 346 7.13 -3.01 6.04
C ALA A 346 8.31 -3.37 6.96
N PHE A 347 8.50 -4.66 7.20
CA PHE A 347 9.52 -5.12 8.13
C PHE A 347 10.93 -4.96 7.57
N GLY A 348 11.81 -4.40 8.40
CA GLY A 348 13.22 -4.23 8.11
C GLY A 348 13.52 -3.27 6.96
N ALA A 349 14.73 -3.35 6.46
CA ALA A 349 15.23 -2.57 5.34
C ALA A 349 16.01 -3.45 4.38
N ALA A 350 16.12 -3.05 3.09
CA ALA A 350 16.99 -3.76 2.15
C ALA A 350 18.43 -3.74 2.66
N GLY A 351 19.06 -4.92 2.72
CA GLY A 351 20.40 -5.07 3.28
C GLY A 351 20.46 -5.42 4.76
N LEU A 352 19.37 -5.36 5.49
CA LEU A 352 19.31 -5.87 6.85
C LEU A 352 19.46 -7.40 6.86
N ASP A 353 20.19 -7.91 7.84
CA ASP A 353 20.33 -9.36 8.04
C ASP A 353 18.97 -10.03 8.21
N GLN A 354 18.76 -11.16 7.50
CA GLN A 354 17.47 -11.86 7.50
C GLN A 354 17.11 -12.38 8.90
N GLY A 355 18.08 -12.89 9.67
CA GLY A 355 17.84 -13.38 11.02
C GLY A 355 17.35 -12.27 11.94
N LYS A 356 18.02 -11.10 11.91
CA LYS A 356 17.59 -9.93 12.67
C LYS A 356 16.17 -9.48 12.29
N MET A 357 15.85 -9.56 10.99
CA MET A 357 14.53 -9.19 10.48
C MET A 357 13.45 -10.13 11.02
N LEU A 358 13.68 -11.44 10.95
CA LEU A 358 12.76 -12.46 11.48
C LEU A 358 12.60 -12.37 13.01
N ASP A 359 13.70 -12.10 13.74
CA ASP A 359 13.64 -11.90 15.19
C ASP A 359 12.86 -10.65 15.57
N GLY A 360 13.03 -9.55 14.81
CA GLY A 360 12.21 -8.33 14.98
C GLY A 360 10.74 -8.58 14.71
N MET A 361 10.38 -9.39 13.70
CA MET A 361 9.00 -9.80 13.42
C MET A 361 8.39 -10.61 14.56
N ARG A 362 9.14 -11.61 15.09
CA ARG A 362 8.69 -12.41 16.25
C ARG A 362 8.44 -11.51 17.47
N MET A 363 9.39 -10.61 17.75
CA MET A 363 9.26 -9.68 18.87
C MET A 363 8.05 -8.75 18.70
N PHE A 364 7.77 -8.29 17.49
CA PHE A 364 6.56 -7.52 17.19
C PHE A 364 5.28 -8.33 17.47
N ALA A 365 5.25 -9.59 17.03
CA ALA A 365 4.09 -10.45 17.25
C ALA A 365 3.89 -10.82 18.73
N ASP A 366 4.98 -11.11 19.44
CA ASP A 366 4.89 -11.60 20.82
C ASP A 366 4.71 -10.48 21.85
N GLU A 367 5.27 -9.29 21.59
CA GLU A 367 5.36 -8.22 22.59
C GLU A 367 4.58 -6.94 22.21
N VAL A 368 4.27 -6.73 20.91
CA VAL A 368 3.53 -5.52 20.46
C VAL A 368 2.08 -5.84 20.11
N MET A 369 1.82 -6.81 19.24
CA MET A 369 0.45 -7.12 18.77
C MET A 369 -0.51 -7.44 19.92
N PRO A 370 -0.13 -8.19 20.98
CA PRO A 370 -1.05 -8.52 22.08
C PRO A 370 -1.57 -7.31 22.85
N HIS A 371 -0.82 -6.19 22.84
CA HIS A 371 -1.26 -4.94 23.48
C HIS A 371 -2.53 -4.35 22.81
N PHE A 372 -2.79 -4.71 21.56
CA PHE A 372 -3.90 -4.19 20.74
C PHE A 372 -4.98 -5.24 20.45
N ALA A 373 -4.91 -6.42 21.06
CA ALA A 373 -5.78 -7.56 20.79
C ALA A 373 -7.10 -7.52 21.60
N GLU A 374 -7.73 -6.34 21.79
CA GLU A 374 -9.04 -6.22 22.46
C GLU A 374 -10.18 -6.03 21.45
#